data_7f0a8334e8d95e33c561946ac7bd9b19
#
_entry.id   7f0a8334e8d95e33c561946ac7bd9b19
#
_cell.length_a   1.000
_cell.length_b   1.000
_cell.length_c   1.000
_cell.angle_alpha   90.00
_cell.angle_beta   90.00
_cell.angle_gamma   90.00
#
_symmetry.space_group_name_H-M   'P 1'
#
loop_
_entity.id
_entity.type
_entity.pdbx_description
1 polymer ?
#
loop_
_entity_poly.entity_id
_entity_poly.type
_entity_poly.pdbx_seq_one_letter_code
_entity_poly.pdbx_strand_id
1 'polypeptide(L)'
;GDGRGILFGQIETPQGLRDLHIKGAGKTPYSRFADGRAVLRSTIREYLCGEAMHGLRIPSSRALLMFGSNELVFRETTETGAMLVRTAKTHIRFGHFEYLKHNDKREYIEELLDHVLAEYFPDLVDREDKYEIFFEKTVQSTAELIANWQAVGFAHGVMNTDNMSPVSYTHLRAHETQRYL
;
A
#
# COMPACT_ATOMS: atom_id res chain seq x y z
N GLY A 1 -2.92 1.36 10.37
CA GLY A 1 -3.25 2.32 9.32
C GLY A 1 -3.79 3.63 9.83
N ASP A 2 -3.67 4.65 9.01
CA ASP A 2 -4.23 5.98 9.28
C ASP A 2 -5.68 6.13 8.79
N GLY A 3 -6.28 5.06 8.27
CA GLY A 3 -7.66 5.02 7.83
C GLY A 3 -8.01 5.99 6.69
N ARG A 4 -7.01 6.45 5.92
CA ARG A 4 -7.21 7.37 4.78
C ARG A 4 -7.51 6.68 3.47
N GLY A 5 -7.54 5.36 3.45
CA GLY A 5 -7.66 4.58 2.24
C GLY A 5 -8.94 3.75 2.20
N ILE A 6 -9.57 3.70 1.05
CA ILE A 6 -10.81 2.95 0.80
C ILE A 6 -10.54 2.05 -0.42
N LEU A 7 -10.76 0.76 -0.28
CA LEU A 7 -10.85 -0.15 -1.43
C LEU A 7 -12.17 0.13 -2.13
N PHE A 8 -12.09 0.63 -3.35
CA PHE A 8 -13.27 1.04 -4.12
C PHE A 8 -13.85 -0.11 -4.95
N GLY A 9 -12.98 -1.05 -5.36
CA GLY A 9 -13.34 -2.19 -6.18
C GLY A 9 -12.15 -2.70 -6.97
N GLN A 10 -12.45 -3.44 -8.01
CA GLN A 10 -11.45 -4.01 -8.92
C GLN A 10 -11.78 -3.68 -10.36
N ILE A 11 -10.75 -3.60 -11.19
CA ILE A 11 -10.87 -3.48 -12.64
C ILE A 11 -10.14 -4.64 -13.32
N GLU A 12 -10.71 -5.09 -14.41
CA GLU A 12 -10.04 -6.05 -15.28
C GLU A 12 -9.08 -5.33 -16.22
N THR A 13 -7.88 -5.86 -16.35
CA THR A 13 -6.84 -5.34 -17.23
C THR A 13 -6.22 -6.48 -18.04
N PRO A 14 -5.50 -6.20 -19.14
CA PRO A 14 -4.76 -7.23 -19.87
C PRO A 14 -3.75 -8.02 -19.01
N GLN A 15 -3.37 -7.49 -17.85
CA GLN A 15 -2.47 -8.15 -16.89
C GLN A 15 -3.21 -8.78 -15.70
N GLY A 16 -4.52 -8.97 -15.80
CA GLY A 16 -5.40 -9.51 -14.77
C GLY A 16 -6.08 -8.44 -13.92
N LEU A 17 -6.78 -8.88 -12.88
CA LEU A 17 -7.50 -7.99 -11.96
C LEU A 17 -6.57 -7.07 -11.20
N ARG A 18 -7.01 -5.84 -10.99
CA ARG A 18 -6.31 -4.81 -10.23
C ARG A 18 -7.25 -4.13 -9.26
N ASP A 19 -6.83 -4.02 -8.02
CA ASP A 19 -7.53 -3.23 -7.02
C ASP A 19 -7.50 -1.75 -7.37
N LEU A 20 -8.63 -1.07 -7.15
CA LEU A 20 -8.74 0.38 -7.13
C LEU A 20 -8.85 0.84 -5.68
N HIS A 21 -7.94 1.69 -5.27
CA HIS A 21 -7.87 2.19 -3.92
C HIS A 21 -7.82 3.72 -3.90
N ILE A 22 -8.80 4.34 -3.25
CA ILE A 22 -8.89 5.79 -3.12
C ILE A 22 -8.26 6.20 -1.79
N LYS A 23 -7.37 7.19 -1.83
CA LYS A 23 -6.73 7.78 -0.65
C LYS A 23 -7.12 9.24 -0.51
N GLY A 24 -7.46 9.64 0.70
CA GLY A 24 -7.77 11.03 1.02
C GLY A 24 -9.23 11.43 0.88
N ALA A 25 -10.16 10.49 0.69
CA ALA A 25 -11.58 10.75 0.48
C ALA A 25 -12.35 11.15 1.76
N GLY A 26 -11.70 11.19 2.91
CA GLY A 26 -12.31 11.52 4.19
C GLY A 26 -12.26 10.39 5.21
N LYS A 27 -13.00 10.56 6.30
CA LYS A 27 -13.03 9.61 7.41
C LYS A 27 -13.56 8.24 7.00
N THR A 28 -12.91 7.22 7.55
CA THR A 28 -13.37 5.82 7.53
C THR A 28 -13.52 5.34 8.99
N PRO A 29 -14.14 4.17 9.23
CA PRO A 29 -14.19 3.58 10.56
C PRO A 29 -12.80 3.35 11.20
N TYR A 30 -11.73 3.35 10.39
CA TYR A 30 -10.36 3.10 10.82
C TYR A 30 -9.52 4.37 10.97
N SER A 31 -10.11 5.55 10.78
CA SER A 31 -9.34 6.82 10.77
C SER A 31 -8.90 7.29 12.16
N ARG A 32 -9.38 6.64 13.23
CA ARG A 32 -9.05 7.02 14.63
C ARG A 32 -9.35 8.51 14.85
N PHE A 33 -8.33 9.33 15.13
CA PHE A 33 -8.41 10.78 15.35
C PHE A 33 -8.19 11.60 14.08
N ALA A 34 -7.78 10.94 12.99
CA ALA A 34 -7.45 11.61 11.73
C ALA A 34 -8.73 11.98 10.95
N ASP A 35 -8.61 12.99 10.10
CA ASP A 35 -9.69 13.47 9.23
C ASP A 35 -9.88 12.62 7.97
N GLY A 36 -8.99 11.66 7.72
CA GLY A 36 -9.01 10.81 6.52
C GLY A 36 -8.65 11.54 5.23
N ARG A 37 -8.21 12.79 5.32
CA ARG A 37 -7.88 13.63 4.16
C ARG A 37 -6.41 13.48 3.75
N ALA A 38 -6.14 13.75 2.48
CA ALA A 38 -4.78 13.94 1.97
C ALA A 38 -4.64 15.40 1.48
N VAL A 39 -3.43 15.94 1.59
CA VAL A 39 -3.12 17.28 1.08
C VAL A 39 -2.50 17.20 -0.31
N LEU A 40 -2.71 18.24 -1.11
CA LEU A 40 -2.34 18.24 -2.53
C LEU A 40 -0.83 18.00 -2.71
N ARG A 41 0.04 18.67 -1.96
CA ARG A 41 1.50 18.49 -2.08
C ARG A 41 1.96 17.06 -1.83
N SER A 42 1.35 16.38 -0.84
CA SER A 42 1.67 14.99 -0.52
C SER A 42 1.15 14.04 -1.60
N THR A 43 -0.03 14.34 -2.15
CA THR A 43 -0.66 13.56 -3.22
C THR A 43 0.15 13.64 -4.52
N ILE A 44 0.62 14.84 -4.90
CA ILE A 44 1.52 15.03 -6.06
C ILE A 44 2.82 14.23 -5.86
N ARG A 45 3.42 14.30 -4.68
CA ARG A 45 4.67 13.58 -4.37
C ARG A 45 4.48 12.08 -4.49
N GLU A 46 3.38 11.54 -3.94
CA GLU A 46 3.06 10.12 -4.03
C GLU A 46 2.83 9.67 -5.47
N TYR A 47 2.12 10.49 -6.26
CA TYR A 47 1.90 10.26 -7.68
C TYR A 47 3.24 10.17 -8.44
N LEU A 48 4.04 11.21 -8.35
CA LEU A 48 5.33 11.28 -9.06
C LEU A 48 6.28 10.16 -8.63
N CYS A 49 6.34 9.85 -7.34
CA CYS A 49 7.19 8.78 -6.84
C CYS A 49 6.74 7.41 -7.35
N GLY A 50 5.43 7.13 -7.38
CA GLY A 50 4.89 5.88 -7.93
C GLY A 50 5.24 5.70 -9.41
N GLU A 51 5.08 6.74 -10.21
CA GLU A 51 5.40 6.70 -11.64
C GLU A 51 6.90 6.63 -11.90
N ALA A 52 7.73 7.30 -11.09
CA ALA A 52 9.18 7.18 -11.16
C ALA A 52 9.64 5.74 -10.87
N MET A 53 9.12 5.10 -9.82
CA MET A 53 9.41 3.70 -9.50
C MET A 53 9.00 2.77 -10.65
N HIS A 54 7.83 3.00 -11.23
CA HIS A 54 7.41 2.23 -12.40
C HIS A 54 8.37 2.40 -13.59
N GLY A 55 8.78 3.63 -13.88
CA GLY A 55 9.77 3.93 -14.93
C GLY A 55 11.11 3.23 -14.69
N LEU A 56 11.52 3.08 -13.43
CA LEU A 56 12.70 2.36 -12.98
C LEU A 56 12.49 0.84 -12.91
N ARG A 57 11.31 0.33 -13.23
CA ARG A 57 10.91 -1.08 -13.12
C ARG A 57 10.98 -1.64 -11.69
N ILE A 58 10.82 -0.78 -10.70
CA ILE A 58 10.76 -1.15 -9.29
C ILE A 58 9.30 -1.37 -8.91
N PRO A 59 8.93 -2.54 -8.35
CA PRO A 59 7.54 -2.85 -8.02
C PRO A 59 6.94 -1.85 -7.02
N SER A 60 5.84 -1.20 -7.41
CA SER A 60 5.08 -0.28 -6.57
C SER A 60 3.62 -0.22 -7.01
N SER A 61 2.74 0.32 -6.17
CA SER A 61 1.41 0.70 -6.62
C SER A 61 1.50 1.84 -7.64
N ARG A 62 0.63 1.81 -8.65
CA ARG A 62 0.53 2.86 -9.67
C ARG A 62 -0.48 3.91 -9.24
N ALA A 63 -0.22 5.15 -9.61
CA ALA A 63 -1.19 6.22 -9.53
C ALA A 63 -2.01 6.26 -10.82
N LEU A 64 -3.32 6.00 -10.72
CA LEU A 64 -4.21 6.04 -11.88
C LEU A 64 -4.64 7.47 -12.19
N LEU A 65 -5.07 8.20 -11.17
CA LEU A 65 -5.48 9.60 -11.30
C LEU A 65 -5.45 10.31 -9.94
N MET A 66 -5.43 11.63 -10.00
CA MET A 66 -5.40 12.51 -8.84
C MET A 66 -6.43 13.62 -9.03
N PHE A 67 -7.14 13.94 -7.95
CA PHE A 67 -8.10 15.05 -7.89
C PHE A 67 -7.61 16.09 -6.87
N GLY A 68 -7.56 17.35 -7.27
CA GLY A 68 -7.45 18.48 -6.35
C GLY A 68 -8.82 18.91 -5.83
N SER A 69 -8.84 19.47 -4.62
CA SER A 69 -10.02 20.03 -3.99
C SER A 69 -9.70 21.39 -3.40
N ASN A 70 -10.66 22.31 -3.42
CA ASN A 70 -10.54 23.59 -2.71
C ASN A 70 -10.87 23.45 -1.21
N GLU A 71 -11.21 22.24 -0.75
CA GLU A 71 -11.45 21.96 0.65
C GLU A 71 -10.17 22.16 1.46
N LEU A 72 -10.27 22.90 2.54
CA LEU A 72 -9.13 23.16 3.41
C LEU A 72 -8.90 21.99 4.35
N VAL A 73 -7.65 21.59 4.43
CA VAL A 73 -7.17 20.52 5.30
C VAL A 73 -6.16 21.11 6.28
N PHE A 74 -6.46 20.99 7.56
CA PHE A 74 -5.63 21.51 8.63
C PHE A 74 -4.50 20.54 8.94
N ARG A 75 -3.26 21.02 8.82
CA ARG A 75 -2.00 20.34 9.16
C ARG A 75 -1.16 21.32 9.98
N GLU A 76 0.15 21.29 9.87
CA GLU A 76 1.01 22.33 10.44
C GLU A 76 0.67 23.72 9.85
N THR A 77 0.29 23.72 8.58
CA THR A 77 -0.30 24.86 7.89
C THR A 77 -1.60 24.43 7.24
N THR A 78 -2.49 25.37 6.93
CA THR A 78 -3.71 25.09 6.18
C THR A 78 -3.36 24.86 4.72
N GLU A 79 -3.76 23.72 4.18
CA GLU A 79 -3.47 23.29 2.81
C GLU A 79 -4.74 22.87 2.08
N THR A 80 -4.68 22.77 0.77
CA THR A 80 -5.78 22.25 -0.05
C THR A 80 -5.78 20.73 -0.05
N GLY A 81 -6.98 20.16 -0.01
CA GLY A 81 -7.20 18.71 -0.07
C GLY A 81 -6.95 18.12 -1.46
N ALA A 82 -6.69 16.82 -1.49
CA ALA A 82 -6.62 16.06 -2.72
C ALA A 82 -6.99 14.59 -2.47
N MET A 83 -7.36 13.90 -3.54
CA MET A 83 -7.58 12.46 -3.55
C MET A 83 -6.67 11.80 -4.58
N LEU A 84 -6.18 10.63 -4.26
CA LEU A 84 -5.38 9.80 -5.16
C LEU A 84 -6.08 8.46 -5.37
N VAL A 85 -6.33 8.11 -6.62
CA VAL A 85 -6.73 6.74 -6.98
C VAL A 85 -5.48 5.96 -7.37
N ARG A 86 -5.24 4.88 -6.65
CA ARG A 86 -4.12 3.97 -6.89
C ARG A 86 -4.63 2.64 -7.39
N THR A 87 -3.80 1.97 -8.15
CA THR A 87 -4.05 0.61 -8.60
C THR A 87 -2.86 -0.29 -8.30
N ALA A 88 -3.14 -1.52 -7.95
CA ALA A 88 -2.16 -2.55 -7.64
C ALA A 88 -2.77 -3.93 -7.85
N LYS A 89 -1.96 -4.99 -7.83
CA LYS A 89 -2.49 -6.37 -7.83
C LYS A 89 -3.40 -6.61 -6.65
N THR A 90 -3.02 -6.08 -5.47
CA THR A 90 -3.81 -6.15 -4.25
C THR A 90 -3.51 -4.95 -3.36
N HIS A 91 -4.37 -4.67 -2.39
CA HIS A 91 -4.09 -3.75 -1.28
C HIS A 91 -4.01 -4.47 0.07
N ILE A 92 -3.87 -5.80 0.06
CA ILE A 92 -3.55 -6.58 1.26
C ILE A 92 -2.12 -6.22 1.70
N ARG A 93 -1.95 -5.97 3.00
CA ARG A 93 -0.72 -5.53 3.62
C ARG A 93 -0.42 -6.39 4.84
N PHE A 94 0.81 -6.43 5.30
CA PHE A 94 1.12 -7.08 6.57
C PHE A 94 0.29 -6.56 7.74
N GLY A 95 -0.08 -5.27 7.71
CA GLY A 95 -0.94 -4.65 8.71
C GLY A 95 -2.34 -5.29 8.85
N HIS A 96 -2.87 -5.97 7.82
CA HIS A 96 -4.11 -6.73 7.97
C HIS A 96 -3.93 -7.95 8.86
N PHE A 97 -2.84 -8.70 8.70
CA PHE A 97 -2.49 -9.83 9.56
C PHE A 97 -2.22 -9.38 11.00
N GLU A 98 -1.50 -8.27 11.14
CA GLU A 98 -1.25 -7.65 12.44
C GLU A 98 -2.55 -7.22 13.13
N TYR A 99 -3.47 -6.61 12.39
CA TYR A 99 -4.80 -6.23 12.88
C TYR A 99 -5.59 -7.44 13.39
N LEU A 100 -5.64 -8.52 12.63
CA LEU A 100 -6.32 -9.76 13.02
C LEU A 100 -5.71 -10.34 14.30
N LYS A 101 -4.38 -10.36 14.39
CA LYS A 101 -3.66 -10.84 15.58
C LYS A 101 -3.98 -10.01 16.82
N HIS A 102 -3.97 -8.68 16.71
CA HIS A 102 -4.16 -7.77 17.84
C HIS A 102 -5.62 -7.63 18.30
N ASN A 103 -6.57 -8.01 17.47
CA ASN A 103 -8.01 -7.99 17.80
C ASN A 103 -8.58 -9.37 18.12
N ASP A 104 -7.71 -10.34 18.49
CA ASP A 104 -8.08 -11.72 18.84
C ASP A 104 -8.91 -12.43 17.74
N LYS A 105 -8.66 -12.09 16.48
CA LYS A 105 -9.28 -12.67 15.28
C LYS A 105 -8.31 -13.61 14.56
N ARG A 106 -7.58 -14.41 15.32
CA ARG A 106 -6.50 -15.25 14.79
C ARG A 106 -7.01 -16.33 13.83
N GLU A 107 -8.23 -16.77 14.00
CA GLU A 107 -8.91 -17.73 13.12
C GLU A 107 -9.01 -17.26 11.68
N TYR A 108 -9.04 -15.94 11.45
CA TYR A 108 -9.08 -15.38 10.08
C TYR A 108 -7.69 -15.16 9.46
N ILE A 109 -6.60 -15.39 10.21
CA ILE A 109 -5.24 -15.22 9.67
C ILE A 109 -4.97 -16.27 8.60
N GLU A 110 -5.31 -17.52 8.88
CA GLU A 110 -5.14 -18.64 7.94
C GLU A 110 -6.04 -18.44 6.71
N GLU A 111 -7.30 -18.08 6.92
CA GLU A 111 -8.24 -17.79 5.82
C GLU A 111 -7.72 -16.66 4.91
N LEU A 112 -7.22 -15.57 5.49
CA LEU A 112 -6.63 -14.46 4.71
C LEU A 112 -5.36 -14.91 3.98
N LEU A 113 -4.53 -15.76 4.61
CA LEU A 113 -3.32 -16.29 4.00
C LEU A 113 -3.64 -17.23 2.84
N ASP A 114 -4.61 -18.13 3.02
CA ASP A 114 -5.07 -19.04 1.96
C ASP A 114 -5.69 -18.26 0.78
N HIS A 115 -6.42 -17.18 1.07
CA HIS A 115 -6.90 -16.28 0.02
C HIS A 115 -5.73 -15.66 -0.76
N VAL A 116 -4.70 -15.16 -0.06
CA VAL A 116 -3.50 -14.60 -0.72
C VAL A 116 -2.78 -15.65 -1.57
N LEU A 117 -2.68 -16.89 -1.08
CA LEU A 117 -2.07 -17.98 -1.84
C LEU A 117 -2.88 -18.30 -3.09
N ALA A 118 -4.20 -18.47 -2.96
CA ALA A 118 -5.07 -18.80 -4.08
C ALA A 118 -5.04 -17.74 -5.20
N GLU A 119 -5.04 -16.46 -4.83
CA GLU A 119 -5.10 -15.37 -5.79
C GLU A 119 -3.74 -15.02 -6.43
N TYR A 120 -2.63 -15.14 -5.66
CA TYR A 120 -1.35 -14.59 -6.09
C TYR A 120 -0.22 -15.63 -6.21
N PHE A 121 -0.40 -16.82 -5.63
CA PHE A 121 0.58 -17.91 -5.63
C PHE A 121 -0.11 -19.26 -5.85
N PRO A 122 -0.89 -19.42 -6.94
CA PRO A 122 -1.70 -20.64 -7.16
C PRO A 122 -0.86 -21.93 -7.19
N ASP A 123 0.40 -21.84 -7.56
CA ASP A 123 1.35 -22.98 -7.59
C ASP A 123 1.67 -23.54 -6.19
N LEU A 124 1.33 -22.78 -5.13
CA LEU A 124 1.60 -23.18 -3.75
C LEU A 124 0.38 -23.83 -3.06
N VAL A 125 -0.82 -23.64 -3.59
CA VAL A 125 -2.08 -23.99 -2.90
C VAL A 125 -2.12 -25.45 -2.44
N ASP A 126 -1.69 -26.38 -3.29
CA ASP A 126 -1.76 -27.84 -3.04
C ASP A 126 -0.51 -28.40 -2.33
N ARG A 127 0.41 -27.52 -1.89
CA ARG A 127 1.64 -27.98 -1.23
C ARG A 127 1.45 -28.08 0.28
N GLU A 128 2.05 -29.10 0.87
CA GLU A 128 2.09 -29.24 2.35
C GLU A 128 2.91 -28.14 3.03
N ASP A 129 4.00 -27.68 2.37
CA ASP A 129 4.91 -26.63 2.85
C ASP A 129 4.56 -25.22 2.32
N LYS A 130 3.31 -25.01 1.88
CA LYS A 130 2.87 -23.76 1.22
C LYS A 130 3.19 -22.48 2.01
N TYR A 131 3.02 -22.51 3.32
CA TYR A 131 3.23 -21.33 4.18
C TYR A 131 4.71 -21.02 4.37
N GLU A 132 5.55 -22.05 4.48
CA GLU A 132 7.00 -21.89 4.60
C GLU A 132 7.57 -21.28 3.31
N ILE A 133 7.23 -21.84 2.16
CA ILE A 133 7.66 -21.32 0.86
C ILE A 133 7.13 -19.91 0.61
N PHE A 134 5.87 -19.64 0.97
CA PHE A 134 5.33 -18.30 0.87
C PHE A 134 6.12 -17.30 1.72
N PHE A 135 6.49 -17.67 2.95
CA PHE A 135 7.31 -16.84 3.81
C PHE A 135 8.70 -16.58 3.20
N GLU A 136 9.37 -17.61 2.71
CA GLU A 136 10.67 -17.48 2.01
C GLU A 136 10.58 -16.55 0.80
N LYS A 137 9.59 -16.74 -0.07
CA LYS A 137 9.33 -15.86 -1.24
C LYS A 137 9.10 -14.41 -0.82
N THR A 138 8.36 -14.20 0.27
CA THR A 138 8.08 -12.86 0.80
C THR A 138 9.34 -12.19 1.33
N VAL A 139 10.19 -12.91 2.04
CA VAL A 139 11.49 -12.41 2.54
C VAL A 139 12.39 -12.05 1.36
N GLN A 140 12.55 -12.96 0.40
CA GLN A 140 13.39 -12.74 -0.78
C GLN A 140 12.93 -11.52 -1.58
N SER A 141 11.66 -11.46 -1.92
CA SER A 141 11.12 -10.35 -2.72
C SER A 141 11.19 -9.00 -1.99
N THR A 142 11.06 -9.00 -0.67
CA THR A 142 11.27 -7.80 0.14
C THR A 142 12.73 -7.35 0.10
N ALA A 143 13.67 -8.27 0.22
CA ALA A 143 15.10 -7.98 0.13
C ALA A 143 15.48 -7.43 -1.25
N GLU A 144 14.99 -8.04 -2.33
CA GLU A 144 15.19 -7.57 -3.70
C GLU A 144 14.63 -6.16 -3.92
N LEU A 145 13.44 -5.88 -3.39
CA LEU A 145 12.82 -4.56 -3.47
C LEU A 145 13.66 -3.49 -2.79
N ILE A 146 14.16 -3.78 -1.58
CA ILE A 146 15.02 -2.86 -0.83
C ILE A 146 16.36 -2.65 -1.55
N ALA A 147 16.96 -3.70 -2.09
CA ALA A 147 18.19 -3.61 -2.87
C ALA A 147 17.99 -2.71 -4.12
N ASN A 148 16.88 -2.86 -4.82
CA ASN A 148 16.53 -2.00 -5.95
C ASN A 148 16.36 -0.54 -5.55
N TRP A 149 15.74 -0.24 -4.41
CA TRP A 149 15.65 1.12 -3.90
C TRP A 149 17.03 1.72 -3.61
N GLN A 150 17.89 0.95 -2.94
CA GLN A 150 19.25 1.41 -2.62
C GLN A 150 20.06 1.66 -3.89
N ALA A 151 19.91 0.81 -4.91
CA ALA A 151 20.61 0.95 -6.19
C ALA A 151 20.25 2.27 -6.92
N VAL A 152 19.07 2.81 -6.72
CA VAL A 152 18.63 4.09 -7.30
C VAL A 152 18.71 5.26 -6.30
N GLY A 153 19.30 5.06 -5.13
CA GLY A 153 19.44 6.09 -4.10
C GLY A 153 18.12 6.46 -3.40
N PHE A 154 17.11 5.58 -3.45
CA PHE A 154 15.83 5.84 -2.81
C PHE A 154 15.78 5.27 -1.40
N ALA A 155 15.39 6.10 -0.43
CA ALA A 155 15.11 5.69 0.95
C ALA A 155 13.61 5.84 1.23
N HIS A 156 12.92 4.71 1.40
CA HIS A 156 11.46 4.73 1.69
C HIS A 156 11.15 5.36 3.04
N GLY A 157 11.95 5.08 4.07
CA GLY A 157 11.91 5.71 5.40
C GLY A 157 10.72 5.34 6.30
N VAL A 158 9.66 4.67 5.80
CA VAL A 158 8.50 4.24 6.60
C VAL A 158 8.08 2.83 6.16
N MET A 159 8.89 1.84 6.48
CA MET A 159 8.66 0.43 6.15
C MET A 159 7.88 -0.28 7.27
N ASN A 160 6.76 0.29 7.68
CA ASN A 160 5.86 -0.37 8.62
C ASN A 160 4.92 -1.35 7.89
N THR A 161 4.20 -2.15 8.65
CA THR A 161 3.27 -3.17 8.15
C THR A 161 2.14 -2.62 7.28
N ASP A 162 1.81 -1.34 7.44
CA ASP A 162 0.79 -0.66 6.63
C ASP A 162 1.27 -0.25 5.23
N ASN A 163 2.57 -0.27 4.98
CA ASN A 163 3.16 0.15 3.71
C ASN A 163 3.75 -1.01 2.90
N MET A 164 3.78 -2.21 3.47
CA MET A 164 4.36 -3.40 2.86
C MET A 164 3.28 -4.42 2.51
N SER A 165 3.33 -4.95 1.30
CA SER A 165 2.44 -6.03 0.85
C SER A 165 3.16 -7.38 0.85
N PRO A 166 2.51 -8.46 1.26
CA PRO A 166 3.06 -9.81 1.17
C PRO A 166 3.21 -10.32 -0.28
N VAL A 167 2.69 -9.57 -1.25
CA VAL A 167 2.73 -9.91 -2.68
C VAL A 167 3.82 -9.12 -3.42
N SER A 168 4.89 -8.74 -2.73
CA SER A 168 6.14 -8.22 -3.32
C SER A 168 6.11 -6.81 -3.89
N TYR A 169 5.40 -5.88 -3.29
CA TYR A 169 5.55 -4.44 -3.59
C TYR A 169 5.21 -3.59 -2.37
N THR A 170 5.56 -2.31 -2.43
CA THR A 170 5.22 -1.36 -1.38
C THR A 170 4.23 -0.33 -1.86
N HIS A 171 3.47 0.18 -0.91
CA HIS A 171 2.70 1.39 -1.10
C HIS A 171 3.59 2.58 -0.78
N LEU A 172 4.05 3.26 -1.81
CA LEU A 172 4.80 4.51 -1.61
C LEU A 172 3.94 5.49 -0.82
N ARG A 173 4.51 6.01 0.23
CA ARG A 173 3.90 7.04 1.04
C ARG A 173 4.66 8.33 0.83
N ALA A 174 3.95 9.42 0.57
CA ALA A 174 4.57 10.74 0.63
C ALA A 174 4.98 11.01 2.08
N HIS A 175 6.27 11.15 2.33
CA HIS A 175 6.77 11.53 3.64
C HIS A 175 6.27 12.92 4.00
N GLU A 176 5.54 13.02 5.11
CA GLU A 176 5.26 14.28 5.79
C GLU A 176 6.45 14.72 6.66
N THR A 177 7.54 13.96 6.66
CA THR A 177 8.73 14.27 7.44
C THR A 177 9.67 15.19 6.70
N GLN A 178 9.42 16.48 6.84
CA GLN A 178 10.51 17.44 6.90
C GLN A 178 10.75 17.80 8.37
N ARG A 179 11.43 16.95 9.08
CA ARG A 179 12.24 17.38 10.21
C ARG A 179 13.63 16.88 9.90
N TYR A 180 14.55 17.85 9.76
CA TYR A 180 15.98 17.75 9.48
C TYR A 180 16.36 18.05 8.00
N LEU A 181 16.36 19.32 7.66
CA LEU A 181 17.47 20.05 7.08
C LEU A 181 17.59 21.36 7.83
#